data_289bb1d14ab9a17c313000730d1b7a96
#
_entry.id   289bb1d14ab9a17c313000730d1b7a96
#
_cell.length_a   1.000
_cell.length_b   1.000
_cell.length_c   1.000
_cell.angle_alpha   90.00
_cell.angle_beta   90.00
_cell.angle_gamma   90.00
#
_symmetry.space_group_name_H-M   'P 1'
#
loop_
_entity.id
_entity.type
_entity.pdbx_description
1 polymer ?
#
loop_
_entity_poly.entity_id
_entity_poly.type
_entity_poly.pdbx_seq_one_letter_code
_entity_poly.pdbx_strand_id
1 'polypeptide(L)'
;MYNFLHFTDNTFMYKDGKWRKINGGNKIMKATGIVRRIDDLGRVVIPKEIRRTLRLREGTPLEIFTDREGEIILKKYSPMIELGVFAKQYADALMQTLGHCVAISDRDQIIAAAGSVRKELTGMAISKTLENLILARESHGISGDENQCIPLIQGEELNYTVQVIYPIICEGDAVGAVIIFSKEQKVKFTDAEKKAAACAASFLGRQLEN
;
A
#
# COMPACT_ATOMS: atom_id res chain seq x y z
N MET A 1 16.69 -30.62 2.92
CA MET A 1 16.25 -29.82 1.76
C MET A 1 15.21 -28.83 2.29
N TYR A 2 15.48 -27.55 2.31
CA TYR A 2 14.62 -26.52 2.92
C TYR A 2 13.87 -25.79 1.81
N ASN A 3 12.56 -25.64 1.94
CA ASN A 3 11.72 -24.86 1.02
C ASN A 3 11.24 -23.59 1.72
N PHE A 4 11.41 -22.43 1.09
CA PHE A 4 11.03 -21.13 1.65
C PHE A 4 9.99 -20.42 0.77
N LEU A 5 9.03 -19.76 1.38
CA LEU A 5 8.11 -18.82 0.77
C LEU A 5 8.22 -17.48 1.50
N HIS A 6 8.67 -16.44 0.80
CA HIS A 6 8.83 -15.09 1.32
C HIS A 6 7.71 -14.16 0.86
N PHE A 7 7.13 -13.41 1.77
CA PHE A 7 6.16 -12.37 1.47
C PHE A 7 6.52 -11.09 2.25
N THR A 8 6.34 -9.92 1.62
CA THR A 8 6.77 -8.58 2.10
C THR A 8 6.66 -8.41 3.62
N ASP A 9 7.75 -7.98 4.25
CA ASP A 9 7.99 -7.84 5.69
C ASP A 9 7.90 -9.11 6.53
N ASN A 10 7.56 -10.24 5.92
CA ASN A 10 7.43 -11.53 6.56
C ASN A 10 8.10 -12.62 5.71
N THR A 11 9.36 -12.85 5.93
CA THR A 11 10.09 -14.00 5.35
C THR A 11 9.74 -15.27 6.10
N PHE A 12 9.43 -16.37 5.38
CA PHE A 12 9.09 -17.66 5.98
C PHE A 12 10.06 -18.75 5.52
N MET A 13 10.64 -19.49 6.45
CA MET A 13 11.54 -20.62 6.22
C MET A 13 10.87 -21.95 6.62
N TYR A 14 11.01 -22.99 5.80
CA TYR A 14 10.58 -24.34 6.13
C TYR A 14 11.74 -25.17 6.65
N LYS A 15 11.70 -25.52 7.93
CA LYS A 15 12.70 -26.38 8.59
C LYS A 15 12.00 -27.36 9.53
N ASP A 16 12.41 -28.65 9.48
CA ASP A 16 11.95 -29.73 10.37
C ASP A 16 10.41 -29.90 10.38
N GLY A 17 9.78 -29.86 9.18
CA GLY A 17 8.33 -30.05 9.05
C GLY A 17 7.48 -28.82 9.41
N LYS A 18 8.08 -27.66 9.68
CA LYS A 18 7.38 -26.45 10.13
C LYS A 18 7.89 -25.19 9.42
N TRP A 19 6.95 -24.31 9.03
CA TRP A 19 7.26 -22.96 8.53
C TRP A 19 7.51 -22.00 9.69
N ARG A 20 8.59 -21.24 9.63
CA ARG A 20 8.95 -20.24 10.65
C ARG A 20 9.14 -18.88 9.99
N LYS A 21 8.64 -17.82 10.62
CA LYS A 21 8.79 -16.44 10.16
C LYS A 21 10.17 -15.90 10.54
N ILE A 22 10.90 -15.31 9.58
CA ILE A 22 12.15 -14.60 9.83
C ILE A 22 11.91 -13.10 9.64
N ASN A 23 12.25 -12.29 10.64
CA ASN A 23 12.43 -10.85 10.44
C ASN A 23 13.92 -10.58 10.32
N GLY A 24 14.33 -9.53 9.64
CA GLY A 24 15.70 -9.03 9.63
C GLY A 24 16.22 -8.66 11.03
N GLY A 25 15.94 -9.48 12.00
CA GLY A 25 16.20 -9.49 13.43
C GLY A 25 15.24 -10.47 14.06
N ASN A 26 15.57 -11.77 14.10
CA ASN A 26 14.93 -12.84 14.90
C ASN A 26 13.39 -12.96 14.87
N LYS A 27 12.73 -12.94 13.72
CA LYS A 27 11.29 -13.24 13.65
C LYS A 27 11.02 -14.73 13.41
N ILE A 28 10.21 -15.32 14.29
CA ILE A 28 9.77 -16.72 14.21
C ILE A 28 8.66 -16.84 13.14
N MET A 29 8.88 -17.65 12.12
CA MET A 29 7.89 -17.92 11.06
C MET A 29 6.87 -18.96 11.52
N LYS A 30 5.60 -18.73 11.21
CA LYS A 30 4.53 -19.70 11.46
C LYS A 30 4.35 -20.58 10.23
N ALA A 31 4.63 -21.88 10.37
CA ALA A 31 4.42 -22.84 9.30
C ALA A 31 2.94 -22.91 8.91
N THR A 32 2.65 -22.85 7.62
CA THR A 32 1.29 -23.08 7.11
C THR A 32 0.97 -24.58 7.00
N GLY A 33 1.97 -25.44 7.03
CA GLY A 33 1.82 -26.90 6.81
C GLY A 33 1.33 -27.29 5.41
N ILE A 34 1.18 -26.33 4.53
CA ILE A 34 0.61 -26.54 3.19
C ILE A 34 1.73 -26.92 2.23
N VAL A 35 1.62 -28.12 1.64
CA VAL A 35 2.48 -28.57 0.54
C VAL A 35 1.70 -28.50 -0.76
N ARG A 36 2.32 -27.97 -1.83
CA ARG A 36 1.78 -27.92 -3.18
C ARG A 36 2.80 -28.48 -4.16
N ARG A 37 2.27 -29.11 -5.20
CA ARG A 37 3.11 -29.61 -6.32
C ARG A 37 3.08 -28.61 -7.45
N ILE A 38 4.18 -28.55 -8.17
CA ILE A 38 4.25 -27.86 -9.47
C ILE A 38 3.52 -28.76 -10.46
N ASP A 39 2.63 -28.19 -11.26
CA ASP A 39 1.93 -28.91 -12.33
C ASP A 39 2.81 -29.04 -13.59
N ASP A 40 2.30 -29.74 -14.61
CA ASP A 40 2.97 -29.98 -15.90
C ASP A 40 3.25 -28.70 -16.70
N LEU A 41 2.55 -27.60 -16.38
CA LEU A 41 2.79 -26.27 -16.96
C LEU A 41 3.70 -25.39 -16.10
N GLY A 42 4.32 -25.94 -15.05
CA GLY A 42 5.22 -25.20 -14.16
C GLY A 42 4.50 -24.27 -13.17
N ARG A 43 3.19 -24.43 -12.94
CA ARG A 43 2.41 -23.55 -12.06
C ARG A 43 2.31 -24.12 -10.65
N VAL A 44 2.30 -23.19 -9.66
CA VAL A 44 2.02 -23.52 -8.26
C VAL A 44 0.76 -22.79 -7.82
N VAL A 45 -0.23 -23.53 -7.32
CA VAL A 45 -1.46 -22.92 -6.80
C VAL A 45 -1.23 -22.37 -5.40
N ILE A 46 -1.35 -21.06 -5.24
CA ILE A 46 -1.33 -20.38 -3.93
C ILE A 46 -2.72 -20.60 -3.27
N PRO A 47 -2.79 -21.26 -2.10
CA PRO A 47 -4.04 -21.55 -1.42
C PRO A 47 -4.84 -20.28 -1.08
N LYS A 48 -6.18 -20.41 -1.07
CA LYS A 48 -7.10 -19.30 -0.79
C LYS A 48 -6.81 -18.64 0.56
N GLU A 49 -6.48 -19.43 1.56
CA GLU A 49 -6.14 -18.95 2.91
C GLU A 49 -4.91 -18.04 2.90
N ILE A 50 -3.85 -18.44 2.17
CA ILE A 50 -2.63 -17.65 1.99
C ILE A 50 -2.96 -16.38 1.20
N ARG A 51 -3.68 -16.50 0.09
CA ARG A 51 -4.08 -15.35 -0.74
C ARG A 51 -4.87 -14.32 0.09
N ARG A 52 -5.82 -14.80 0.92
CA ARG A 52 -6.61 -13.93 1.81
C ARG A 52 -5.74 -13.23 2.85
N THR A 53 -4.85 -13.97 3.52
CA THR A 53 -3.95 -13.42 4.56
C THR A 53 -3.00 -12.38 4.00
N LEU A 54 -2.52 -12.58 2.76
CA LEU A 54 -1.57 -11.71 2.09
C LEU A 54 -2.24 -10.71 1.15
N ARG A 55 -3.59 -10.69 1.10
CA ARG A 55 -4.38 -9.84 0.20
C ARG A 55 -3.99 -9.98 -1.27
N LEU A 56 -3.64 -11.21 -1.68
CA LEU A 56 -3.37 -11.52 -3.07
C LEU A 56 -4.70 -11.76 -3.79
N ARG A 57 -4.92 -11.06 -4.88
CA ARG A 57 -6.09 -11.21 -5.77
C ARG A 57 -5.66 -11.82 -7.08
N GLU A 58 -6.62 -12.22 -7.88
CA GLU A 58 -6.39 -12.51 -9.28
C GLU A 58 -5.78 -11.28 -9.98
N GLY A 59 -4.75 -11.50 -10.80
CA GLY A 59 -4.01 -10.42 -11.44
C GLY A 59 -3.00 -9.68 -10.55
N THR A 60 -2.89 -10.00 -9.24
CA THR A 60 -1.85 -9.39 -8.40
C THR A 60 -0.46 -9.79 -8.91
N PRO A 61 0.39 -8.84 -9.33
CA PRO A 61 1.74 -9.16 -9.79
C PRO A 61 2.60 -9.62 -8.60
N LEU A 62 3.37 -10.69 -8.84
CA LEU A 62 4.31 -11.21 -7.88
C LEU A 62 5.71 -11.24 -8.51
N GLU A 63 6.66 -10.68 -7.81
CA GLU A 63 8.07 -10.76 -8.15
C GLU A 63 8.65 -12.06 -7.57
N ILE A 64 9.42 -12.77 -8.38
CA ILE A 64 10.01 -14.07 -8.02
C ILE A 64 11.50 -13.89 -7.80
N PHE A 65 11.94 -14.20 -6.60
CA PHE A 65 13.36 -14.25 -6.24
C PHE A 65 13.79 -15.69 -6.02
N THR A 66 15.05 -15.96 -6.28
CA THR A 66 15.69 -17.22 -5.91
C THR A 66 16.93 -16.91 -5.08
N ASP A 67 17.20 -17.73 -4.07
CA ASP A 67 18.43 -17.62 -3.32
C ASP A 67 19.43 -18.75 -3.64
N ARG A 68 20.59 -18.71 -2.99
CA ARG A 68 21.65 -19.71 -3.20
C ARG A 68 21.35 -21.07 -2.56
N GLU A 69 20.36 -21.12 -1.68
CA GLU A 69 19.95 -22.34 -0.97
C GLU A 69 18.82 -23.09 -1.73
N GLY A 70 18.39 -22.55 -2.89
CA GLY A 70 17.34 -23.14 -3.73
C GLY A 70 15.95 -22.79 -3.31
N GLU A 71 15.78 -21.67 -2.61
CA GLU A 71 14.48 -21.13 -2.25
C GLU A 71 13.87 -20.34 -3.39
N ILE A 72 12.54 -20.41 -3.52
CA ILE A 72 11.76 -19.53 -4.37
C ILE A 72 10.96 -18.61 -3.46
N ILE A 73 11.23 -17.32 -3.58
CA ILE A 73 10.63 -16.26 -2.79
C ILE A 73 9.68 -15.49 -3.68
N LEU A 74 8.40 -15.46 -3.33
CA LEU A 74 7.40 -14.65 -4.00
C LEU A 74 7.14 -13.39 -3.16
N LYS A 75 7.37 -12.22 -3.75
CA LYS A 75 7.00 -10.94 -3.15
C LYS A 75 5.88 -10.31 -3.95
N LYS A 76 4.92 -9.70 -3.26
CA LYS A 76 3.96 -8.85 -3.93
C LYS A 76 4.70 -7.68 -4.55
N TYR A 77 4.62 -7.56 -5.85
CA TYR A 77 5.20 -6.42 -6.57
C TYR A 77 4.30 -5.21 -6.35
N SER A 78 4.88 -4.15 -5.84
CA SER A 78 4.23 -2.84 -5.74
C SER A 78 5.24 -1.80 -6.22
N PRO A 79 5.01 -1.21 -7.38
CA PRO A 79 5.88 -0.14 -7.89
C PRO A 79 6.05 0.98 -6.86
N MET A 80 4.99 1.28 -6.12
CA MET A 80 4.97 2.33 -5.10
C MET A 80 5.91 2.07 -3.91
N ILE A 81 6.29 0.82 -3.61
CA ILE A 81 7.24 0.50 -2.54
C ILE A 81 8.64 0.96 -2.91
N GLU A 82 9.02 0.85 -4.18
CA GLU A 82 10.31 1.31 -4.71
C GLU A 82 10.43 2.83 -4.59
N LEU A 83 9.32 3.55 -4.74
CA LEU A 83 9.24 4.99 -4.52
C LEU A 83 9.08 5.43 -3.05
N GLY A 84 9.14 4.50 -2.09
CA GLY A 84 8.86 4.82 -0.68
C GLY A 84 9.65 6.00 -0.11
N VAL A 85 10.91 6.15 -0.50
CA VAL A 85 11.75 7.30 -0.11
C VAL A 85 11.23 8.60 -0.75
N PHE A 86 10.93 8.57 -2.04
CA PHE A 86 10.37 9.73 -2.76
C PHE A 86 8.98 10.08 -2.25
N ALA A 87 8.11 9.09 -2.04
CA ALA A 87 6.78 9.30 -1.50
C ALA A 87 6.83 9.99 -0.14
N LYS A 88 7.78 9.59 0.73
CA LYS A 88 7.99 10.25 2.01
C LYS A 88 8.44 11.70 1.86
N GLN A 89 9.46 11.95 1.03
CA GLN A 89 9.96 13.30 0.79
C GLN A 89 8.87 14.20 0.19
N TYR A 90 8.08 13.64 -0.73
CA TYR A 90 6.99 14.37 -1.37
C TYR A 90 5.86 14.69 -0.41
N ALA A 91 5.47 13.72 0.44
CA ALA A 91 4.49 13.95 1.50
C ALA A 91 4.95 15.04 2.49
N ASP A 92 6.23 15.01 2.88
CA ASP A 92 6.82 16.04 3.76
C ASP A 92 6.82 17.43 3.08
N ALA A 93 7.16 17.52 1.79
CA ALA A 93 7.14 18.77 1.04
C ALA A 93 5.74 19.35 0.90
N LEU A 94 4.75 18.52 0.55
CA LEU A 94 3.35 18.94 0.48
C LEU A 94 2.84 19.43 1.84
N MET A 95 3.13 18.71 2.91
CA MET A 95 2.73 19.11 4.26
C MET A 95 3.36 20.44 4.66
N GLN A 96 4.64 20.65 4.38
CA GLN A 96 5.33 21.91 4.68
C GLN A 96 4.76 23.09 3.88
N THR A 97 4.36 22.85 2.62
CA THR A 97 3.84 23.89 1.74
C THR A 97 2.39 24.26 2.05
N LEU A 98 1.55 23.26 2.32
CA LEU A 98 0.10 23.44 2.47
C LEU A 98 -0.34 23.55 3.95
N GLY A 99 0.50 23.10 4.89
CA GLY A 99 0.16 23.09 6.32
C GLY A 99 -0.84 22.00 6.72
N HIS A 100 -1.17 21.06 5.82
CA HIS A 100 -2.17 19.99 6.05
C HIS A 100 -1.53 18.63 6.15
N CYS A 101 -2.23 17.66 6.75
CA CYS A 101 -1.80 16.28 6.77
C CYS A 101 -1.83 15.69 5.35
N VAL A 102 -0.81 14.90 5.03
CA VAL A 102 -0.67 14.24 3.73
C VAL A 102 -0.45 12.75 3.95
N ALA A 103 -1.08 11.93 3.13
CA ALA A 103 -0.81 10.49 3.05
C ALA A 103 -0.66 10.09 1.57
N ILE A 104 0.21 9.13 1.32
CA ILE A 104 0.39 8.50 0.01
C ILE A 104 0.22 7.01 0.22
N SER A 105 -0.65 6.38 -0.54
CA SER A 105 -0.93 4.95 -0.46
C SER A 105 -0.56 4.22 -1.74
N ASP A 106 -0.29 2.94 -1.63
CA ASP A 106 -0.48 1.99 -2.72
C ASP A 106 -1.93 1.43 -2.70
N ARG A 107 -2.16 0.29 -3.36
CA ARG A 107 -3.49 -0.37 -3.39
C ARG A 107 -3.88 -1.07 -2.09
N ASP A 108 -2.97 -1.19 -1.12
CA ASP A 108 -3.17 -2.00 0.08
C ASP A 108 -2.91 -1.26 1.38
N GLN A 109 -1.97 -0.33 1.38
CA GLN A 109 -1.50 0.33 2.61
C GLN A 109 -1.04 1.76 2.36
N ILE A 110 -0.96 2.54 3.43
CA ILE A 110 -0.33 3.85 3.44
C ILE A 110 1.19 3.66 3.45
N ILE A 111 1.88 4.07 2.38
CA ILE A 111 3.34 3.94 2.23
C ILE A 111 4.11 5.11 2.83
N ALA A 112 3.50 6.30 2.81
CA ALA A 112 4.07 7.49 3.43
C ALA A 112 2.98 8.37 4.01
N ALA A 113 3.28 9.03 5.11
CA ALA A 113 2.42 10.06 5.70
C ALA A 113 3.27 11.19 6.30
N ALA A 114 2.71 12.40 6.33
CA ALA A 114 3.33 13.60 6.89
C ALA A 114 2.33 14.36 7.76
N GLY A 115 2.85 15.12 8.72
CA GLY A 115 2.06 15.81 9.74
C GLY A 115 1.89 14.98 11.01
N SER A 116 0.91 15.36 11.85
CA SER A 116 0.64 14.75 13.16
C SER A 116 0.30 13.26 13.09
N VAL A 117 -0.23 12.80 11.96
CA VAL A 117 -0.74 11.44 11.72
C VAL A 117 0.32 10.44 11.21
N ARG A 118 1.54 10.87 11.00
CA ARG A 118 2.61 10.03 10.38
C ARG A 118 2.72 8.65 11.01
N LYS A 119 2.82 8.58 12.35
CA LYS A 119 3.00 7.32 13.08
C LYS A 119 1.75 6.43 13.09
N GLU A 120 0.58 7.06 13.00
CA GLU A 120 -0.71 6.37 13.04
C GLU A 120 -1.05 5.72 11.71
N LEU A 121 -0.73 6.38 10.59
CA LEU A 121 -1.14 5.95 9.27
C LEU A 121 -0.10 5.11 8.52
N THR A 122 1.20 5.40 8.66
CA THR A 122 2.23 4.72 7.87
C THR A 122 2.25 3.21 8.13
N GLY A 123 2.14 2.42 7.07
CA GLY A 123 2.09 0.96 7.09
C GLY A 123 0.71 0.39 7.40
N MET A 124 -0.29 1.23 7.67
CA MET A 124 -1.65 0.78 7.92
C MET A 124 -2.36 0.43 6.61
N ALA A 125 -3.20 -0.60 6.69
CA ALA A 125 -3.99 -1.05 5.57
C ALA A 125 -5.08 -0.05 5.22
N ILE A 126 -5.21 0.31 3.93
CA ILE A 126 -6.24 1.23 3.47
C ILE A 126 -7.66 0.67 3.67
N SER A 127 -8.63 1.56 3.78
CA SER A 127 -10.04 1.18 3.86
C SER A 127 -10.55 0.61 2.53
N LYS A 128 -11.63 -0.15 2.61
CA LYS A 128 -12.28 -0.68 1.40
C LYS A 128 -12.85 0.43 0.52
N THR A 129 -13.29 1.53 1.12
CA THR A 129 -13.82 2.70 0.40
C THR A 129 -12.71 3.40 -0.39
N LEU A 130 -11.55 3.64 0.24
CA LEU A 130 -10.39 4.22 -0.44
C LEU A 130 -9.88 3.31 -1.57
N GLU A 131 -9.83 2.00 -1.32
CA GLU A 131 -9.46 1.02 -2.34
C GLU A 131 -10.38 1.07 -3.57
N ASN A 132 -11.70 1.11 -3.35
CA ASN A 132 -12.66 1.18 -4.44
C ASN A 132 -12.51 2.48 -5.26
N LEU A 133 -12.27 3.62 -4.59
CA LEU A 133 -12.03 4.91 -5.23
C LEU A 133 -10.77 4.86 -6.11
N ILE A 134 -9.67 4.28 -5.61
CA ILE A 134 -8.44 4.09 -6.39
C ILE A 134 -8.72 3.23 -7.63
N LEU A 135 -9.40 2.09 -7.46
CA LEU A 135 -9.72 1.18 -8.56
C LEU A 135 -10.65 1.81 -9.60
N ALA A 136 -11.59 2.65 -9.18
CA ALA A 136 -12.46 3.41 -10.08
C ALA A 136 -11.72 4.54 -10.80
N ARG A 137 -10.48 4.86 -10.40
CA ARG A 137 -9.68 6.00 -10.92
C ARG A 137 -10.38 7.35 -10.70
N GLU A 138 -11.20 7.43 -9.66
CA GLU A 138 -11.95 8.62 -9.33
C GLU A 138 -11.18 9.51 -8.38
N SER A 139 -11.19 10.81 -8.63
CA SER A 139 -10.73 11.80 -7.66
C SER A 139 -11.87 12.14 -6.72
N HIS A 140 -11.52 12.37 -5.47
CA HIS A 140 -12.46 12.75 -4.43
C HIS A 140 -11.97 14.05 -3.80
N GLY A 141 -12.77 15.08 -3.85
CA GLY A 141 -12.38 16.37 -3.29
C GLY A 141 -13.59 17.10 -2.73
N ILE A 142 -13.59 17.26 -1.41
CA ILE A 142 -14.69 17.88 -0.71
C ILE A 142 -14.21 19.14 -0.04
N SER A 143 -14.93 20.19 -0.34
CA SER A 143 -14.83 21.47 0.33
C SER A 143 -16.06 21.65 1.21
N GLY A 144 -15.91 21.44 2.51
CA GLY A 144 -16.87 21.96 3.48
C GLY A 144 -18.02 21.06 3.94
N ASP A 145 -18.09 19.81 3.53
CA ASP A 145 -19.10 18.87 4.01
C ASP A 145 -18.45 17.69 4.73
N GLU A 146 -18.36 17.73 6.06
CA GLU A 146 -17.75 16.71 6.92
C GLU A 146 -18.34 15.31 6.67
N ASN A 147 -19.61 15.25 6.26
CA ASN A 147 -20.34 14.00 6.01
C ASN A 147 -19.90 13.23 4.76
N GLN A 148 -19.01 13.77 3.97
CA GLN A 148 -18.55 13.16 2.74
C GLN A 148 -17.10 12.65 2.81
N CYS A 149 -16.35 12.94 3.88
CA CYS A 149 -15.03 12.36 4.07
C CYS A 149 -15.13 10.83 4.17
N ILE A 150 -14.14 10.13 3.61
CA ILE A 150 -14.06 8.67 3.66
C ILE A 150 -12.95 8.22 4.63
N PRO A 151 -13.09 7.06 5.28
CA PRO A 151 -12.02 6.51 6.10
C PRO A 151 -10.80 6.15 5.23
N LEU A 152 -9.60 6.49 5.69
CA LEU A 152 -8.38 6.18 4.98
C LEU A 152 -7.88 4.77 5.28
N ILE A 153 -8.02 4.32 6.52
CA ILE A 153 -7.56 3.00 6.98
C ILE A 153 -8.70 2.15 7.49
N GLN A 154 -8.48 0.85 7.59
CA GLN A 154 -9.49 -0.09 8.09
C GLN A 154 -9.76 0.13 9.58
N GLY A 155 -11.07 0.18 9.93
CA GLY A 155 -11.50 0.32 11.32
C GLY A 155 -11.32 1.72 11.90
N GLU A 156 -11.02 2.71 11.06
CA GLU A 156 -10.88 4.09 11.46
C GLU A 156 -12.24 4.73 11.72
N GLU A 157 -12.36 5.44 12.85
CA GLU A 157 -13.46 6.36 13.08
C GLU A 157 -13.19 7.66 12.32
N LEU A 158 -14.18 8.10 11.53
CA LEU A 158 -14.07 9.33 10.75
C LEU A 158 -13.98 10.54 11.69
N ASN A 159 -12.86 11.25 11.58
CA ASN A 159 -12.62 12.51 12.27
C ASN A 159 -11.95 13.56 11.37
N TYR A 160 -12.11 13.40 10.06
CA TYR A 160 -11.65 14.38 9.07
C TYR A 160 -12.75 15.40 8.81
N THR A 161 -12.36 16.68 8.68
CA THR A 161 -13.26 17.79 8.38
C THR A 161 -13.24 18.14 6.89
N VAL A 162 -12.13 17.85 6.24
CA VAL A 162 -11.93 18.10 4.81
C VAL A 162 -10.90 17.14 4.23
N GLN A 163 -11.08 16.72 2.98
CA GLN A 163 -10.28 15.71 2.35
C GLN A 163 -10.21 15.90 0.83
N VAL A 164 -9.05 15.67 0.25
CA VAL A 164 -8.84 15.58 -1.20
C VAL A 164 -8.03 14.33 -1.50
N ILE A 165 -8.49 13.53 -2.46
CA ILE A 165 -7.86 12.28 -2.87
C ILE A 165 -7.71 12.29 -4.38
N TYR A 166 -6.49 12.01 -4.87
CA TYR A 166 -6.21 11.82 -6.28
C TYR A 166 -5.52 10.48 -6.51
N PRO A 167 -6.04 9.65 -7.43
CA PRO A 167 -5.42 8.38 -7.77
C PRO A 167 -4.10 8.62 -8.51
N ILE A 168 -3.11 7.79 -8.21
CA ILE A 168 -1.82 7.73 -8.92
C ILE A 168 -1.98 6.72 -10.05
N ILE A 169 -1.82 7.19 -11.28
CA ILE A 169 -1.94 6.36 -12.47
C ILE A 169 -0.55 6.14 -13.06
N CYS A 170 -0.23 4.89 -13.36
CA CYS A 170 1.00 4.45 -14.00
C CYS A 170 0.62 3.50 -15.13
N GLU A 171 1.06 3.75 -16.35
CA GLU A 171 0.77 2.94 -17.55
C GLU A 171 -0.74 2.61 -17.73
N GLY A 172 -1.61 3.55 -17.34
CA GLY A 172 -3.05 3.36 -17.37
C GLY A 172 -3.65 2.65 -16.17
N ASP A 173 -2.87 2.09 -15.25
CA ASP A 173 -3.32 1.43 -14.04
C ASP A 173 -3.26 2.35 -12.82
N ALA A 174 -4.32 2.31 -11.99
CA ALA A 174 -4.30 2.99 -10.71
C ALA A 174 -3.44 2.19 -9.72
N VAL A 175 -2.32 2.75 -9.28
CA VAL A 175 -1.33 2.08 -8.42
C VAL A 175 -1.37 2.54 -6.97
N GLY A 176 -2.06 3.64 -6.68
CA GLY A 176 -2.18 4.22 -5.35
C GLY A 176 -2.96 5.53 -5.36
N ALA A 177 -2.81 6.32 -4.32
CA ALA A 177 -3.42 7.65 -4.20
C ALA A 177 -2.55 8.63 -3.40
N VAL A 178 -2.67 9.92 -3.75
CA VAL A 178 -2.24 11.05 -2.93
C VAL A 178 -3.46 11.59 -2.21
N ILE A 179 -3.33 11.80 -0.91
CA ILE A 179 -4.40 12.19 -0.01
C ILE A 179 -3.93 13.40 0.79
N ILE A 180 -4.69 14.49 0.75
CA ILE A 180 -4.49 15.67 1.59
C ILE A 180 -5.74 15.82 2.45
N PHE A 181 -5.59 16.04 3.75
CA PHE A 181 -6.72 16.11 4.66
C PHE A 181 -6.42 16.93 5.91
N SER A 182 -7.47 17.35 6.62
CA SER A 182 -7.37 18.00 7.92
C SER A 182 -8.37 17.41 8.91
N LYS A 183 -7.99 17.45 10.21
CA LYS A 183 -8.86 17.15 11.35
C LYS A 183 -9.33 18.43 12.05
N GLU A 184 -8.80 19.58 11.63
CA GLU A 184 -9.09 20.85 12.26
C GLU A 184 -10.43 21.38 11.78
N GLN A 185 -11.27 21.80 12.72
CA GLN A 185 -12.54 22.47 12.42
C GLN A 185 -12.28 23.81 11.72
N LYS A 186 -13.17 24.18 10.80
CA LYS A 186 -13.14 25.44 10.00
C LYS A 186 -12.08 25.51 8.90
N VAL A 187 -11.26 24.47 8.70
CA VAL A 187 -10.40 24.39 7.51
C VAL A 187 -11.26 24.15 6.28
N LYS A 188 -11.02 24.93 5.23
CA LYS A 188 -11.66 24.74 3.91
C LYS A 188 -10.57 24.59 2.88
N PHE A 189 -10.64 23.54 2.09
CA PHE A 189 -9.76 23.38 0.95
C PHE A 189 -10.23 24.23 -0.24
N THR A 190 -9.26 24.70 -0.96
CA THR A 190 -9.42 25.49 -2.18
C THR A 190 -8.99 24.66 -3.39
N ASP A 191 -8.95 25.29 -4.55
CA ASP A 191 -8.36 24.69 -5.73
C ASP A 191 -6.85 24.44 -5.61
N ALA A 192 -6.17 25.09 -4.66
CA ALA A 192 -4.74 24.89 -4.44
C ALA A 192 -4.44 23.46 -3.94
N GLU A 193 -5.18 22.98 -2.94
CA GLU A 193 -5.01 21.62 -2.41
C GLU A 193 -5.35 20.56 -3.47
N LYS A 194 -6.42 20.78 -4.26
CA LYS A 194 -6.80 19.90 -5.37
C LYS A 194 -5.71 19.82 -6.43
N LYS A 195 -5.20 20.98 -6.88
CA LYS A 195 -4.14 21.03 -7.87
C LYS A 195 -2.83 20.45 -7.36
N ALA A 196 -2.50 20.68 -6.09
CA ALA A 196 -1.32 20.10 -5.46
C ALA A 196 -1.40 18.57 -5.39
N ALA A 197 -2.55 18.02 -4.98
CA ALA A 197 -2.78 16.57 -4.95
C ALA A 197 -2.71 15.96 -6.36
N ALA A 198 -3.34 16.60 -7.35
CA ALA A 198 -3.31 16.17 -8.75
C ALA A 198 -1.89 16.19 -9.33
N CYS A 199 -1.13 17.28 -9.08
CA CYS A 199 0.25 17.40 -9.51
C CYS A 199 1.13 16.32 -8.89
N ALA A 200 0.99 16.08 -7.59
CA ALA A 200 1.70 15.03 -6.88
C ALA A 200 1.39 13.63 -7.42
N ALA A 201 0.11 13.33 -7.64
CA ALA A 201 -0.31 12.06 -8.20
C ALA A 201 0.25 11.82 -9.61
N SER A 202 0.19 12.84 -10.48
CA SER A 202 0.76 12.80 -11.82
C SER A 202 2.29 12.63 -11.80
N PHE A 203 2.99 13.34 -10.91
CA PHE A 203 4.43 13.21 -10.76
C PHE A 203 4.83 11.80 -10.32
N LEU A 204 4.19 11.29 -9.28
CA LEU A 204 4.48 9.94 -8.77
C LEU A 204 4.16 8.85 -9.81
N GLY A 205 3.08 9.00 -10.57
CA GLY A 205 2.77 8.09 -11.67
C GLY A 205 3.88 8.03 -12.71
N ARG A 206 4.36 9.18 -13.16
CA ARG A 206 5.46 9.28 -14.15
C ARG A 206 6.80 8.75 -13.62
N GLN A 207 7.08 8.88 -12.32
CA GLN A 207 8.29 8.31 -11.72
C GLN A 207 8.30 6.79 -11.72
N LEU A 208 7.13 6.16 -11.84
CA LEU A 208 6.97 4.70 -11.91
C LEU A 208 7.08 4.16 -13.35
N GLU A 209 7.00 5.03 -14.36
CA GLU A 209 7.11 4.68 -15.78
C GLU A 209 8.57 4.67 -16.27
N ASN A 210 9.52 5.15 -15.44
CA ASN A 210 10.97 5.21 -15.73
C ASN A 210 11.72 4.10 -14.98
#